data_43cf1f2fe01c50a6c87079e3b92469ac
#
_entry.id   43cf1f2fe01c50a6c87079e3b92469ac
#
_cell.length_a   1.000
_cell.length_b   1.000
_cell.length_c   1.000
_cell.angle_alpha   90.00
_cell.angle_beta   90.00
_cell.angle_gamma   90.00
#
_symmetry.space_group_name_H-M   'P 1'
#
loop_
_entity.id
_entity.type
_entity.pdbx_description
1 polymer ?
#
loop_
_entity_poly.entity_id
_entity_poly.type
_entity_poly.pdbx_seq_one_letter_code
_entity_poly.pdbx_strand_id
1 'polypeptide(L)'
;MPERAMPRRAFMQRAAFSVTAALTAGARWNVTDLGHAQTQEKPRRTPTRFQIACMTLPYSPFSFQRALEGIKSAGYKYVAWGITHREGEKVVPLLPADAPAARARELAQQCRDLGLEPVMMFSGIYPDNPKGYEVLARRVEQAAAAGIGQVLTFGSTRGGDRKAFVSTLKKLGPVCRDHRVMIVVKPHGGLTASGEMCLAIIGEVGEDWIKLSYDAGNVMDYLDIDPIPDLRKCAAEVRSLCIKDHRNFPRDEDCGPGWGEIDHYKLLYEVAWTGLTIPLCCENIFAPIVPRRFDPKEVDAFARRAREFLETVIEGLHTVGPKA
;
A
#
# COMPACT_ATOMS: atom_id res chain seq x y z
N MET A 1 8.35 30.03 34.92
CA MET A 1 9.19 28.99 35.52
C MET A 1 9.09 27.78 34.63
N PRO A 2 10.17 27.26 34.00
CA PRO A 2 10.11 26.12 33.11
C PRO A 2 10.32 24.85 33.92
N GLU A 3 9.42 23.88 33.74
CA GLU A 3 9.54 22.51 34.26
C GLU A 3 10.61 21.75 33.49
N ARG A 4 11.49 21.10 34.24
CA ARG A 4 12.64 20.33 33.77
C ARG A 4 12.18 18.95 33.27
N ALA A 5 12.58 18.60 32.05
CA ALA A 5 12.55 17.24 31.54
C ALA A 5 13.47 16.32 32.36
N MET A 6 12.95 15.15 32.77
CA MET A 6 13.73 14.07 33.39
C MET A 6 14.42 13.20 32.34
N PRO A 7 15.68 12.78 32.58
CA PRO A 7 16.39 11.93 31.64
C PRO A 7 16.00 10.45 31.78
N ARG A 8 15.79 9.82 30.64
CA ARG A 8 15.61 8.36 30.52
C ARG A 8 16.95 7.64 30.77
N ARG A 9 17.16 7.15 31.98
CA ARG A 9 18.09 6.04 32.31
C ARG A 9 17.80 5.57 33.74
N ALA A 10 17.17 4.40 33.86
CA ALA A 10 17.39 3.39 34.89
C ALA A 10 16.17 2.48 35.03
N PHE A 11 16.18 1.34 34.35
CA PHE A 11 15.51 0.14 34.87
C PHE A 11 16.16 -1.10 34.26
N MET A 12 17.27 -1.52 34.89
CA MET A 12 17.78 -2.88 34.78
C MET A 12 18.22 -3.30 36.17
N GLN A 13 17.37 -4.01 36.90
CA GLN A 13 17.80 -4.84 38.03
C GLN A 13 16.94 -6.10 38.11
N ARG A 14 17.57 -7.22 37.76
CA ARG A 14 17.63 -8.53 38.41
C ARG A 14 16.32 -9.18 38.89
N ALA A 15 15.92 -10.25 38.23
CA ALA A 15 15.26 -11.38 38.89
C ALA A 15 16.04 -12.66 38.56
N ALA A 16 16.81 -13.15 39.52
CA ALA A 16 17.38 -14.47 39.51
C ALA A 16 16.35 -15.41 40.14
N PHE A 17 15.89 -16.43 39.43
CA PHE A 17 15.12 -17.54 40.02
C PHE A 17 15.98 -18.78 40.11
N SER A 18 16.14 -19.27 41.36
CA SER A 18 16.77 -20.52 41.71
C SER A 18 15.88 -21.68 41.29
N VAL A 19 16.43 -22.65 40.55
CA VAL A 19 15.81 -23.96 40.31
C VAL A 19 16.35 -24.95 41.31
N THR A 20 15.49 -25.41 42.21
CA THR A 20 15.78 -26.54 43.12
C THR A 20 15.39 -27.84 42.44
N ALA A 21 16.32 -28.73 42.28
CA ALA A 21 16.12 -30.07 41.74
C ALA A 21 15.39 -30.97 42.75
N ALA A 22 14.36 -31.67 42.29
CA ALA A 22 13.81 -32.84 42.98
C ALA A 22 13.98 -34.07 42.06
N LEU A 23 14.90 -34.96 42.48
CA LEU A 23 15.06 -36.31 41.94
C LEU A 23 14.08 -37.23 42.65
N THR A 24 13.16 -37.88 41.92
CA THR A 24 12.68 -39.25 42.33
C THR A 24 12.05 -40.00 41.14
N ALA A 25 12.50 -41.27 41.07
CA ALA A 25 11.82 -42.44 40.57
C ALA A 25 11.70 -42.73 39.06
N GLY A 26 12.43 -43.77 38.71
CA GLY A 26 12.55 -44.51 37.49
C GLY A 26 11.26 -44.83 36.73
N ALA A 27 11.31 -44.54 35.45
CA ALA A 27 10.48 -45.19 34.44
C ALA A 27 11.42 -45.73 33.36
N ARG A 28 11.40 -47.03 33.16
CA ARG A 28 12.10 -47.73 32.07
C ARG A 28 11.42 -47.31 30.76
N TRP A 29 12.15 -46.58 29.91
CA TRP A 29 11.73 -46.28 28.55
C TRP A 29 12.16 -47.46 27.66
N ASN A 30 11.20 -48.17 27.07
CA ASN A 30 11.42 -49.08 25.97
C ASN A 30 11.82 -48.27 24.71
N VAL A 31 13.08 -48.46 24.30
CA VAL A 31 13.60 -47.90 23.02
C VAL A 31 13.24 -48.86 21.89
N THR A 32 12.00 -48.82 21.39
CA THR A 32 11.62 -49.40 20.12
C THR A 32 10.40 -48.63 19.58
N ASP A 33 10.60 -47.39 19.23
CA ASP A 33 9.75 -46.73 18.22
C ASP A 33 10.55 -45.57 17.63
N LEU A 34 11.50 -45.90 16.76
CA LEU A 34 12.04 -44.93 15.82
C LEU A 34 10.97 -44.69 14.74
N GLY A 35 9.86 -44.09 15.16
CA GLY A 35 8.91 -43.49 14.25
C GLY A 35 9.66 -42.47 13.42
N HIS A 36 9.72 -42.70 12.10
CA HIS A 36 10.20 -41.73 11.14
C HIS A 36 9.41 -40.44 11.36
N ALA A 37 10.01 -39.49 12.03
CA ALA A 37 9.52 -38.10 12.01
C ALA A 37 9.56 -37.69 10.54
N GLN A 38 8.44 -37.83 9.87
CA GLN A 38 8.22 -37.10 8.62
C GLN A 38 8.43 -35.64 8.95
N THR A 39 9.60 -35.13 8.60
CA THR A 39 9.83 -33.70 8.50
C THR A 39 8.78 -33.18 7.53
N GLN A 40 7.65 -32.67 8.07
CA GLN A 40 6.73 -31.87 7.27
C GLN A 40 7.57 -30.73 6.70
N GLU A 41 7.93 -30.80 5.42
CA GLU A 41 8.52 -29.68 4.71
C GLU A 41 7.59 -28.49 4.94
N LYS A 42 8.08 -27.47 5.64
CA LYS A 42 7.34 -26.20 5.77
C LYS A 42 6.99 -25.75 4.35
N PRO A 43 5.74 -25.39 4.09
CA PRO A 43 5.32 -25.00 2.74
C PRO A 43 6.31 -23.95 2.20
N ARG A 44 6.91 -24.24 1.03
CA ARG A 44 7.83 -23.30 0.36
C ARG A 44 7.07 -22.01 0.15
N ARG A 45 7.48 -20.93 0.81
CA ARG A 45 6.89 -19.62 0.63
C ARG A 45 7.22 -19.14 -0.79
N THR A 46 6.20 -18.91 -1.61
CA THR A 46 6.36 -18.42 -2.99
C THR A 46 6.65 -16.93 -2.96
N PRO A 47 7.70 -16.46 -3.65
CA PRO A 47 7.99 -15.04 -3.73
C PRO A 47 6.81 -14.24 -4.29
N THR A 48 6.57 -13.07 -3.71
CA THR A 48 5.63 -12.09 -4.24
C THR A 48 6.22 -11.43 -5.48
N ARG A 49 5.42 -11.33 -6.55
CA ARG A 49 5.78 -10.55 -7.73
C ARG A 49 5.37 -9.10 -7.54
N PHE A 50 6.32 -8.26 -7.19
CA PHE A 50 6.07 -6.83 -7.07
C PHE A 50 6.03 -6.14 -8.44
N GLN A 51 5.04 -5.26 -8.63
CA GLN A 51 4.90 -4.40 -9.81
C GLN A 51 5.15 -2.95 -9.39
N ILE A 52 6.36 -2.45 -9.61
CA ILE A 52 6.70 -1.06 -9.28
C ILE A 52 6.02 -0.15 -10.29
N ALA A 53 5.01 0.59 -9.84
CA ALA A 53 4.24 1.56 -10.61
C ALA A 53 4.52 2.98 -10.12
N CYS A 54 4.50 3.97 -11.02
CA CYS A 54 4.41 5.36 -10.62
C CYS A 54 2.95 5.81 -10.72
N MET A 55 2.45 6.51 -9.71
CA MET A 55 1.18 7.20 -9.84
C MET A 55 1.33 8.45 -10.70
N THR A 56 0.27 8.80 -11.44
CA THR A 56 0.26 10.05 -12.19
C THR A 56 0.04 11.28 -11.30
N LEU A 57 -0.25 11.05 -10.00
CA LEU A 57 -0.48 12.11 -9.02
C LEU A 57 0.70 13.10 -8.88
N PRO A 58 1.97 12.68 -8.77
CA PRO A 58 3.12 13.61 -8.76
C PRO A 58 3.23 14.45 -10.02
N TYR A 59 2.65 13.99 -11.12
CA TYR A 59 2.62 14.65 -12.42
C TYR A 59 1.33 15.45 -12.67
N SER A 60 0.45 15.59 -11.68
CA SER A 60 -0.82 16.32 -11.85
C SER A 60 -0.68 17.78 -12.35
N PRO A 61 0.45 18.49 -12.13
CA PRO A 61 0.66 19.83 -12.74
C PRO A 61 0.92 19.81 -14.24
N PHE A 62 1.05 18.65 -14.86
CA PHE A 62 1.27 18.46 -16.30
C PHE A 62 0.09 17.74 -16.94
N SER A 63 0.07 17.72 -18.30
CA SER A 63 -0.89 16.91 -19.04
C SER A 63 -0.71 15.42 -18.78
N PHE A 64 -1.79 14.65 -18.97
CA PHE A 64 -1.71 13.19 -18.82
C PHE A 64 -0.68 12.57 -19.76
N GLN A 65 -0.62 13.02 -21.00
CA GLN A 65 0.39 12.58 -21.97
C GLN A 65 1.81 12.83 -21.44
N ARG A 66 2.11 14.04 -20.94
CA ARG A 66 3.44 14.37 -20.38
C ARG A 66 3.76 13.52 -19.13
N ALA A 67 2.76 13.22 -18.32
CA ALA A 67 2.92 12.34 -17.17
C ALA A 67 3.36 10.93 -17.60
N LEU A 68 2.70 10.37 -18.62
CA LEU A 68 3.06 9.04 -19.14
C LEU A 68 4.46 9.01 -19.74
N GLU A 69 4.84 10.03 -20.53
CA GLU A 69 6.17 10.17 -21.11
C GLU A 69 7.25 10.24 -20.02
N GLY A 70 7.01 11.01 -18.94
CA GLY A 70 7.93 11.11 -17.81
C GLY A 70 8.08 9.81 -17.05
N ILE A 71 6.98 9.16 -16.74
CA ILE A 71 6.97 7.86 -16.06
C ILE A 71 7.71 6.81 -16.90
N LYS A 72 7.48 6.80 -18.22
CA LYS A 72 8.20 5.92 -19.15
C LYS A 72 9.70 6.23 -19.18
N SER A 73 10.08 7.51 -19.29
CA SER A 73 11.50 7.92 -19.31
C SER A 73 12.22 7.62 -17.99
N ALA A 74 11.49 7.58 -16.87
CA ALA A 74 11.98 7.15 -15.56
C ALA A 74 12.17 5.62 -15.46
N GLY A 75 11.80 4.84 -16.50
CA GLY A 75 12.02 3.40 -16.60
C GLY A 75 10.94 2.52 -16.00
N TYR A 76 9.78 3.06 -15.65
CA TYR A 76 8.65 2.25 -15.19
C TYR A 76 8.05 1.40 -16.31
N LYS A 77 7.45 0.27 -15.92
CA LYS A 77 6.62 -0.60 -16.77
C LYS A 77 5.14 -0.54 -16.40
N TYR A 78 4.85 0.00 -15.22
CA TYR A 78 3.50 0.06 -14.66
C TYR A 78 3.15 1.48 -14.27
N VAL A 79 1.87 1.83 -14.39
CA VAL A 79 1.34 3.15 -14.02
C VAL A 79 0.07 3.00 -13.18
N ALA A 80 -0.14 3.90 -12.22
CA ALA A 80 -1.39 4.02 -11.49
C ALA A 80 -2.02 5.38 -11.76
N TRP A 81 -3.33 5.41 -11.98
CA TRP A 81 -4.02 6.66 -12.36
C TRP A 81 -4.39 7.48 -11.13
N GLY A 82 -3.93 8.72 -11.10
CA GLY A 82 -4.41 9.77 -10.20
C GLY A 82 -5.77 10.32 -10.64
N ILE A 83 -6.20 11.42 -10.02
CA ILE A 83 -7.56 11.97 -10.20
C ILE A 83 -7.60 13.04 -11.27
N THR A 84 -6.60 13.95 -11.31
CA THR A 84 -6.63 15.15 -12.16
C THR A 84 -5.30 15.39 -12.82
N HIS A 85 -5.34 16.08 -13.97
CA HIS A 85 -4.18 16.60 -14.68
C HIS A 85 -4.44 18.04 -15.16
N ARG A 86 -3.37 18.77 -15.42
CA ARG A 86 -3.43 20.09 -16.03
C ARG A 86 -3.40 19.95 -17.55
N GLU A 87 -4.50 20.32 -18.21
CA GLU A 87 -4.57 20.42 -19.66
C GLU A 87 -4.62 21.90 -20.06
N GLY A 88 -3.50 22.42 -20.57
CA GLY A 88 -3.31 23.83 -20.77
C GLY A 88 -3.34 24.60 -19.44
N GLU A 89 -4.26 25.57 -19.32
CA GLU A 89 -4.43 26.37 -18.10
C GLU A 89 -5.40 25.75 -17.09
N LYS A 90 -6.11 24.67 -17.46
CA LYS A 90 -7.18 24.07 -16.65
C LYS A 90 -6.71 22.80 -15.96
N VAL A 91 -7.16 22.61 -14.71
CA VAL A 91 -7.09 21.31 -14.04
C VAL A 91 -8.38 20.55 -14.34
N VAL A 92 -8.24 19.40 -14.94
CA VAL A 92 -9.38 18.56 -15.37
C VAL A 92 -9.30 17.17 -14.75
N PRO A 93 -10.44 16.51 -14.49
CA PRO A 93 -10.43 15.09 -14.13
C PRO A 93 -9.79 14.27 -15.24
N LEU A 94 -8.91 13.33 -14.91
CA LEU A 94 -8.35 12.39 -15.89
C LEU A 94 -9.48 11.56 -16.52
N LEU A 95 -10.36 11.06 -15.68
CA LEU A 95 -11.54 10.30 -16.08
C LEU A 95 -12.74 10.79 -15.26
N PRO A 96 -13.66 11.59 -15.86
CA PRO A 96 -14.90 11.97 -15.19
C PRO A 96 -15.68 10.75 -14.70
N ALA A 97 -16.41 10.87 -13.57
CA ALA A 97 -17.16 9.75 -13.01
C ALA A 97 -18.30 9.29 -13.93
N ASP A 98 -18.88 10.21 -14.67
CA ASP A 98 -19.96 9.99 -15.64
C ASP A 98 -19.46 9.63 -17.06
N ALA A 99 -18.14 9.62 -17.27
CA ALA A 99 -17.59 9.24 -18.58
C ALA A 99 -17.92 7.76 -18.91
N PRO A 100 -18.18 7.46 -20.19
CA PRO A 100 -18.44 6.09 -20.62
C PRO A 100 -17.19 5.21 -20.39
N ALA A 101 -17.39 3.92 -20.13
CA ALA A 101 -16.31 2.96 -19.94
C ALA A 101 -15.32 2.88 -21.12
N ALA A 102 -15.79 3.20 -22.35
CA ALA A 102 -14.94 3.32 -23.54
C ALA A 102 -13.81 4.36 -23.34
N ARG A 103 -14.08 5.48 -22.65
CA ARG A 103 -13.05 6.48 -22.37
C ARG A 103 -11.92 5.94 -21.52
N ALA A 104 -12.22 5.10 -20.53
CA ALA A 104 -11.19 4.44 -19.73
C ALA A 104 -10.33 3.50 -20.58
N ARG A 105 -10.92 2.79 -21.55
CA ARG A 105 -10.19 1.93 -22.50
C ARG A 105 -9.23 2.74 -23.36
N GLU A 106 -9.66 3.90 -23.87
CA GLU A 106 -8.81 4.80 -24.66
C GLU A 106 -7.60 5.29 -23.86
N LEU A 107 -7.81 5.73 -22.60
CA LEU A 107 -6.73 6.15 -21.71
C LEU A 107 -5.75 5.00 -21.40
N ALA A 108 -6.28 3.79 -21.20
CA ALA A 108 -5.44 2.62 -20.99
C ALA A 108 -4.63 2.28 -22.25
N GLN A 109 -5.19 2.45 -23.43
CA GLN A 109 -4.47 2.25 -24.69
C GLN A 109 -3.33 3.27 -24.83
N GLN A 110 -3.54 4.54 -24.50
CA GLN A 110 -2.47 5.55 -24.47
C GLN A 110 -1.30 5.14 -23.55
N CYS A 111 -1.61 4.55 -22.38
CA CYS A 111 -0.57 4.01 -21.52
C CYS A 111 0.20 2.87 -22.20
N ARG A 112 -0.51 1.91 -22.79
CA ARG A 112 0.08 0.72 -23.42
C ARG A 112 0.88 1.06 -24.68
N ASP A 113 0.49 2.07 -25.45
CA ASP A 113 1.22 2.57 -26.62
C ASP A 113 2.62 3.09 -26.24
N LEU A 114 2.79 3.54 -24.99
CA LEU A 114 4.08 3.90 -24.41
C LEU A 114 4.76 2.74 -23.66
N GLY A 115 4.15 1.55 -23.66
CA GLY A 115 4.66 0.38 -22.93
C GLY A 115 4.50 0.47 -21.42
N LEU A 116 3.46 1.17 -20.95
CA LEU A 116 3.06 1.28 -19.55
C LEU A 116 1.76 0.51 -19.31
N GLU A 117 1.77 -0.51 -18.44
CA GLU A 117 0.55 -1.21 -18.08
C GLU A 117 -0.13 -0.52 -16.89
N PRO A 118 -1.39 -0.06 -17.02
CA PRO A 118 -2.13 0.52 -15.90
C PRO A 118 -2.59 -0.58 -14.93
N VAL A 119 -2.27 -0.43 -13.63
CA VAL A 119 -2.52 -1.47 -12.61
C VAL A 119 -3.53 -1.05 -11.55
N MET A 120 -3.76 0.26 -11.36
CA MET A 120 -4.64 0.82 -10.34
C MET A 120 -5.20 2.17 -10.80
N MET A 121 -6.39 2.52 -10.33
CA MET A 121 -6.96 3.87 -10.46
C MET A 121 -7.56 4.35 -9.13
N PHE A 122 -7.45 5.65 -8.87
CA PHE A 122 -8.14 6.29 -7.75
C PHE A 122 -9.64 6.41 -8.02
N SER A 123 -10.45 6.17 -6.99
CA SER A 123 -11.90 6.34 -7.08
C SER A 123 -12.33 7.80 -7.22
N GLY A 124 -11.61 8.71 -6.54
CA GLY A 124 -11.97 10.13 -6.46
C GLY A 124 -13.20 10.42 -5.59
N ILE A 125 -13.66 9.44 -4.81
CA ILE A 125 -14.81 9.58 -3.90
C ILE A 125 -14.64 8.66 -2.68
N TYR A 126 -15.25 9.04 -1.56
CA TYR A 126 -15.32 8.22 -0.36
C TYR A 126 -16.57 7.33 -0.38
N PRO A 127 -16.50 6.08 0.13
CA PRO A 127 -17.65 5.18 0.19
C PRO A 127 -18.84 5.70 0.99
N ASP A 128 -18.62 6.50 2.04
CA ASP A 128 -19.66 7.11 2.88
C ASP A 128 -20.27 8.39 2.28
N ASN A 129 -19.81 8.83 1.10
CA ASN A 129 -20.46 9.91 0.38
C ASN A 129 -21.84 9.45 -0.13
N PRO A 130 -22.88 10.31 -0.13
CA PRO A 130 -24.19 9.96 -0.65
C PRO A 130 -24.20 9.37 -2.07
N LYS A 131 -23.24 9.79 -2.93
CA LYS A 131 -23.02 9.25 -4.27
C LYS A 131 -21.96 8.14 -4.30
N GLY A 132 -21.45 7.70 -3.14
CA GLY A 132 -20.33 6.76 -3.04
C GLY A 132 -20.57 5.47 -3.81
N TYR A 133 -21.74 4.85 -3.63
CA TYR A 133 -22.07 3.63 -4.35
C TYR A 133 -22.11 3.81 -5.87
N GLU A 134 -22.84 4.82 -6.34
CA GLU A 134 -23.02 5.07 -7.78
C GLU A 134 -21.66 5.31 -8.49
N VAL A 135 -20.85 6.20 -7.91
CA VAL A 135 -19.55 6.56 -8.50
C VAL A 135 -18.56 5.41 -8.41
N LEU A 136 -18.50 4.68 -7.30
CA LEU A 136 -17.60 3.54 -7.16
C LEU A 136 -18.00 2.37 -8.07
N ALA A 137 -19.29 2.08 -8.25
CA ALA A 137 -19.75 1.09 -9.21
C ALA A 137 -19.31 1.46 -10.63
N ARG A 138 -19.49 2.73 -11.01
CA ARG A 138 -19.01 3.23 -12.29
C ARG A 138 -17.48 3.11 -12.45
N ARG A 139 -16.72 3.38 -11.36
CA ARG A 139 -15.26 3.21 -11.37
C ARG A 139 -14.84 1.76 -11.59
N VAL A 140 -15.57 0.80 -11.00
CA VAL A 140 -15.34 -0.63 -11.24
C VAL A 140 -15.58 -1.00 -12.72
N GLU A 141 -16.69 -0.51 -13.34
CA GLU A 141 -16.96 -0.71 -14.76
C GLU A 141 -15.86 -0.09 -15.65
N GLN A 142 -15.44 1.14 -15.35
CA GLN A 142 -14.38 1.84 -16.05
C GLN A 142 -13.02 1.10 -15.92
N ALA A 143 -12.68 0.64 -14.72
CA ALA A 143 -11.47 -0.15 -14.46
C ALA A 143 -11.47 -1.45 -15.25
N ALA A 144 -12.58 -2.19 -15.24
CA ALA A 144 -12.74 -3.41 -16.03
C ALA A 144 -12.54 -3.16 -17.53
N ALA A 145 -13.14 -2.11 -18.08
CA ALA A 145 -12.99 -1.73 -19.48
C ALA A 145 -11.55 -1.33 -19.85
N ALA A 146 -10.81 -0.77 -18.90
CA ALA A 146 -9.40 -0.38 -19.04
C ALA A 146 -8.44 -1.57 -18.83
N GLY A 147 -8.91 -2.71 -18.31
CA GLY A 147 -8.07 -3.84 -17.89
C GLY A 147 -7.32 -3.56 -16.57
N ILE A 148 -7.79 -2.62 -15.76
CA ILE A 148 -7.23 -2.27 -14.45
C ILE A 148 -7.86 -3.15 -13.39
N GLY A 149 -7.04 -3.88 -12.63
CA GLY A 149 -7.53 -4.84 -11.62
C GLY A 149 -7.95 -4.24 -10.29
N GLN A 150 -7.63 -2.97 -10.02
CA GLN A 150 -7.84 -2.36 -8.71
C GLN A 150 -8.35 -0.92 -8.78
N VAL A 151 -9.38 -0.62 -7.98
CA VAL A 151 -9.87 0.73 -7.69
C VAL A 151 -9.53 1.07 -6.25
N LEU A 152 -8.73 2.12 -6.05
CA LEU A 152 -8.30 2.59 -4.75
C LEU A 152 -9.32 3.56 -4.15
N THR A 153 -9.74 3.28 -2.90
CA THR A 153 -10.59 4.18 -2.11
C THR A 153 -10.08 4.30 -0.67
N PHE A 154 -10.57 5.26 0.08
CA PHE A 154 -10.18 5.54 1.46
C PHE A 154 -11.26 6.37 2.16
N GLY A 155 -11.13 6.55 3.48
CA GLY A 155 -12.01 7.42 4.26
C GLY A 155 -11.56 8.88 4.27
N SER A 156 -12.41 9.77 4.76
CA SER A 156 -12.04 11.14 5.10
C SER A 156 -10.96 11.13 6.19
N THR A 157 -10.01 12.08 6.13
CA THR A 157 -8.94 12.22 7.14
C THR A 157 -9.47 12.54 8.54
N ARG A 158 -10.68 13.08 8.64
CA ARG A 158 -11.37 13.38 9.92
C ARG A 158 -12.82 12.96 9.84
N GLY A 159 -13.29 12.25 10.87
CA GLY A 159 -14.67 11.79 10.95
C GLY A 159 -15.00 10.68 9.95
N GLY A 160 -16.19 10.74 9.37
CA GLY A 160 -16.74 9.76 8.44
C GLY A 160 -17.88 8.94 9.06
N ASP A 161 -18.77 8.42 8.22
CA ASP A 161 -19.85 7.52 8.63
C ASP A 161 -19.47 6.06 8.36
N ARG A 162 -18.99 5.36 9.41
CA ARG A 162 -18.58 3.96 9.32
C ARG A 162 -19.71 3.06 8.78
N LYS A 163 -20.96 3.28 9.20
CA LYS A 163 -22.10 2.46 8.78
C LYS A 163 -22.37 2.63 7.28
N ALA A 164 -22.36 3.86 6.80
CA ALA A 164 -22.53 4.16 5.38
C ALA A 164 -21.34 3.61 4.57
N PHE A 165 -20.09 3.77 5.06
CA PHE A 165 -18.89 3.27 4.44
C PHE A 165 -18.95 1.74 4.22
N VAL A 166 -19.19 0.98 5.28
CA VAL A 166 -19.31 -0.49 5.24
C VAL A 166 -20.49 -0.94 4.37
N SER A 167 -21.66 -0.28 4.52
CA SER A 167 -22.84 -0.62 3.71
C SER A 167 -22.60 -0.45 2.22
N THR A 168 -21.92 0.62 1.84
CA THR A 168 -21.56 0.88 0.44
C THR A 168 -20.60 -0.20 -0.10
N LEU A 169 -19.56 -0.55 0.64
CA LEU A 169 -18.62 -1.58 0.23
C LEU A 169 -19.26 -2.97 0.14
N LYS A 170 -20.16 -3.32 1.06
CA LYS A 170 -20.95 -4.58 0.95
C LYS A 170 -21.74 -4.65 -0.34
N LYS A 171 -22.43 -3.57 -0.71
CA LYS A 171 -23.21 -3.51 -1.97
C LYS A 171 -22.32 -3.59 -3.21
N LEU A 172 -21.06 -3.14 -3.11
CA LEU A 172 -20.11 -3.18 -4.21
C LEU A 172 -19.44 -4.54 -4.39
N GLY A 173 -19.40 -5.42 -3.39
CA GLY A 173 -18.79 -6.74 -3.48
C GLY A 173 -19.23 -7.55 -4.70
N PRO A 174 -20.54 -7.75 -4.94
CA PRO A 174 -21.05 -8.41 -6.16
C PRO A 174 -20.62 -7.72 -7.45
N VAL A 175 -20.66 -6.38 -7.50
CA VAL A 175 -20.23 -5.60 -8.69
C VAL A 175 -18.74 -5.85 -8.97
N CYS A 176 -17.90 -5.81 -7.93
CA CYS A 176 -16.47 -6.07 -8.05
C CYS A 176 -16.19 -7.49 -8.58
N ARG A 177 -16.89 -8.49 -8.04
CA ARG A 177 -16.78 -9.88 -8.47
C ARG A 177 -17.15 -10.06 -9.94
N ASP A 178 -18.28 -9.51 -10.36
CA ASP A 178 -18.82 -9.68 -11.71
C ASP A 178 -17.91 -9.02 -12.77
N HIS A 179 -17.25 -7.91 -12.41
CA HIS A 179 -16.27 -7.23 -13.24
C HIS A 179 -14.82 -7.70 -13.05
N ARG A 180 -14.54 -8.56 -12.05
CA ARG A 180 -13.18 -9.01 -11.68
C ARG A 180 -12.24 -7.86 -11.35
N VAL A 181 -12.74 -6.84 -10.66
CA VAL A 181 -11.99 -5.66 -10.21
C VAL A 181 -12.12 -5.56 -8.70
N MET A 182 -11.01 -5.46 -7.99
CA MET A 182 -11.03 -5.27 -6.54
C MET A 182 -11.20 -3.78 -6.20
N ILE A 183 -11.97 -3.50 -5.16
CA ILE A 183 -11.83 -2.23 -4.45
C ILE A 183 -10.82 -2.47 -3.33
N VAL A 184 -9.78 -1.62 -3.27
CA VAL A 184 -8.74 -1.67 -2.25
C VAL A 184 -8.84 -0.45 -1.36
N VAL A 185 -9.00 -0.67 -0.05
CA VAL A 185 -9.15 0.39 0.97
C VAL A 185 -7.75 0.77 1.47
N LYS A 186 -7.47 2.08 1.54
CA LYS A 186 -6.17 2.62 1.94
C LYS A 186 -6.23 3.28 3.32
N PRO A 187 -5.20 3.10 4.19
CA PRO A 187 -5.00 3.96 5.36
C PRO A 187 -4.91 5.44 4.96
N HIS A 188 -5.80 6.30 5.56
CA HIS A 188 -5.87 7.73 5.20
C HIS A 188 -6.45 8.60 6.33
N GLY A 189 -6.14 8.31 7.57
CA GLY A 189 -6.75 9.00 8.71
C GLY A 189 -8.21 8.64 8.95
N GLY A 190 -8.85 9.27 9.93
CA GLY A 190 -10.26 9.07 10.26
C GLY A 190 -10.66 7.60 10.44
N LEU A 191 -11.68 7.16 9.71
CA LEU A 191 -12.16 5.76 9.73
C LEU A 191 -11.13 4.74 9.26
N THR A 192 -10.18 5.17 8.44
CA THR A 192 -9.18 4.32 7.80
C THR A 192 -7.76 4.70 8.22
N ALA A 193 -7.56 5.11 9.49
CA ALA A 193 -6.28 5.67 9.92
C ALA A 193 -5.12 4.65 9.92
N SER A 194 -5.39 3.35 10.11
CA SER A 194 -4.36 2.31 10.14
C SER A 194 -4.75 1.08 9.32
N GLY A 195 -3.78 0.18 9.09
CA GLY A 195 -4.03 -1.12 8.50
C GLY A 195 -4.99 -1.97 9.34
N GLU A 196 -4.85 -1.94 10.67
CA GLU A 196 -5.76 -2.64 11.59
C GLU A 196 -7.21 -2.11 11.49
N MET A 197 -7.39 -0.79 11.39
CA MET A 197 -8.73 -0.20 11.19
C MET A 197 -9.32 -0.56 9.82
N CYS A 198 -8.52 -0.54 8.77
CA CYS A 198 -8.94 -1.00 7.44
C CYS A 198 -9.30 -2.51 7.46
N LEU A 199 -8.50 -3.34 8.14
CA LEU A 199 -8.78 -4.77 8.30
C LEU A 199 -10.13 -5.01 9.01
N ALA A 200 -10.42 -4.25 10.07
CA ALA A 200 -11.69 -4.33 10.76
C ALA A 200 -12.89 -3.95 9.87
N ILE A 201 -12.72 -2.95 9.00
CA ILE A 201 -13.74 -2.59 8.00
C ILE A 201 -13.92 -3.72 6.98
N ILE A 202 -12.84 -4.26 6.41
CA ILE A 202 -12.87 -5.35 5.43
C ILE A 202 -13.53 -6.60 6.02
N GLY A 203 -13.20 -6.95 7.27
CA GLY A 203 -13.83 -8.05 7.98
C GLY A 203 -15.33 -7.84 8.20
N GLU A 204 -15.76 -6.62 8.55
CA GLU A 204 -17.19 -6.28 8.68
C GLU A 204 -17.90 -6.29 7.32
N VAL A 205 -17.23 -5.88 6.24
CA VAL A 205 -17.76 -5.96 4.86
C VAL A 205 -17.98 -7.41 4.45
N GLY A 206 -17.02 -8.30 4.68
CA GLY A 206 -17.15 -9.74 4.43
C GLY A 206 -17.19 -10.13 2.94
N GLU A 207 -16.64 -9.31 2.04
CA GLU A 207 -16.62 -9.54 0.59
C GLU A 207 -15.19 -9.77 0.08
N ASP A 208 -14.97 -10.85 -0.64
CA ASP A 208 -13.64 -11.27 -1.13
C ASP A 208 -12.99 -10.29 -2.10
N TRP A 209 -13.77 -9.45 -2.75
CA TRP A 209 -13.30 -8.46 -3.72
C TRP A 209 -13.03 -7.07 -3.10
N ILE A 210 -13.18 -6.94 -1.78
CA ILE A 210 -12.82 -5.75 -1.02
C ILE A 210 -11.59 -6.08 -0.19
N LYS A 211 -10.47 -5.44 -0.51
CA LYS A 211 -9.14 -5.76 0.02
C LYS A 211 -8.42 -4.49 0.49
N LEU A 212 -7.16 -4.61 0.83
CA LEU A 212 -6.36 -3.53 1.40
C LEU A 212 -5.25 -3.09 0.45
N SER A 213 -5.08 -1.77 0.31
CA SER A 213 -3.89 -1.12 -0.25
C SER A 213 -3.17 -0.41 0.89
N TYR A 214 -2.05 -0.94 1.36
CA TYR A 214 -1.38 -0.37 2.53
C TYR A 214 -0.60 0.90 2.19
N ASP A 215 -0.59 1.87 3.11
CA ASP A 215 0.14 3.14 2.98
C ASP A 215 0.87 3.44 4.30
N ALA A 216 2.15 3.10 4.34
CA ALA A 216 2.97 3.23 5.54
C ALA A 216 3.23 4.70 5.92
N GLY A 217 3.37 5.58 4.92
CA GLY A 217 3.55 7.01 5.16
C GLY A 217 2.33 7.63 5.83
N ASN A 218 1.13 7.28 5.37
CA ASN A 218 -0.10 7.76 6.01
C ASN A 218 -0.26 7.24 7.44
N VAL A 219 0.14 6.00 7.73
CA VAL A 219 0.07 5.46 9.09
C VAL A 219 1.00 6.22 10.04
N MET A 220 2.21 6.56 9.58
CA MET A 220 3.13 7.41 10.35
C MET A 220 2.58 8.82 10.51
N ASP A 221 2.17 9.47 9.40
CA ASP A 221 1.70 10.86 9.39
C ASP A 221 0.47 11.07 10.30
N TYR A 222 -0.55 10.20 10.19
CA TYR A 222 -1.79 10.40 10.93
C TYR A 222 -1.78 9.87 12.37
N LEU A 223 -0.93 8.89 12.69
CA LEU A 223 -0.97 8.21 13.99
C LEU A 223 0.35 8.25 14.76
N ASP A 224 1.45 8.69 14.15
CA ASP A 224 2.80 8.70 14.76
C ASP A 224 3.20 7.30 15.31
N ILE A 225 2.90 6.23 14.57
CA ILE A 225 3.23 4.86 14.95
C ILE A 225 4.15 4.20 13.91
N ASP A 226 4.91 3.17 14.33
CA ASP A 226 5.67 2.33 13.41
C ASP A 226 4.71 1.53 12.49
N PRO A 227 4.77 1.75 11.16
CA PRO A 227 3.88 1.09 10.22
C PRO A 227 4.15 -0.40 10.03
N ILE A 228 5.32 -0.92 10.42
CA ILE A 228 5.70 -2.32 10.18
C ILE A 228 4.88 -3.29 11.03
N PRO A 229 4.75 -3.12 12.36
CA PRO A 229 3.86 -3.93 13.17
C PRO A 229 2.38 -3.81 12.77
N ASP A 230 1.93 -2.64 12.30
CA ASP A 230 0.56 -2.43 11.83
C ASP A 230 0.32 -3.20 10.51
N LEU A 231 1.24 -3.12 9.53
CA LEU A 231 1.15 -3.91 8.29
C LEU A 231 1.09 -5.42 8.57
N ARG A 232 1.92 -5.91 9.50
CA ARG A 232 1.96 -7.34 9.84
C ARG A 232 0.60 -7.89 10.24
N LYS A 233 -0.23 -7.10 10.95
CA LYS A 233 -1.58 -7.50 11.36
C LYS A 233 -2.54 -7.71 10.20
N CYS A 234 -2.36 -6.97 9.11
CA CYS A 234 -3.26 -6.95 7.97
C CYS A 234 -2.65 -7.52 6.67
N ALA A 235 -1.41 -8.04 6.71
CA ALA A 235 -0.65 -8.48 5.53
C ALA A 235 -1.40 -9.49 4.64
N ALA A 236 -2.22 -10.37 5.22
CA ALA A 236 -3.00 -11.37 4.49
C ALA A 236 -4.04 -10.74 3.52
N GLU A 237 -4.53 -9.54 3.83
CA GLU A 237 -5.52 -8.82 3.03
C GLU A 237 -4.91 -7.80 2.06
N VAL A 238 -3.58 -7.59 2.09
CA VAL A 238 -2.90 -6.64 1.22
C VAL A 238 -2.87 -7.15 -0.22
N ARG A 239 -3.29 -6.30 -1.15
CA ARG A 239 -3.25 -6.56 -2.61
C ARG A 239 -2.50 -5.49 -3.38
N SER A 240 -2.14 -4.38 -2.73
CA SER A 240 -1.26 -3.34 -3.25
C SER A 240 -0.70 -2.50 -2.11
N LEU A 241 0.30 -1.67 -2.41
CA LEU A 241 0.77 -0.63 -1.50
C LEU A 241 0.83 0.70 -2.24
N CYS A 242 0.36 1.76 -1.59
CA CYS A 242 0.74 3.13 -1.93
C CYS A 242 2.11 3.39 -1.31
N ILE A 243 3.07 3.73 -2.14
CA ILE A 243 4.46 3.91 -1.72
C ILE A 243 4.78 5.39 -1.65
N LYS A 244 5.18 5.80 -0.47
CA LYS A 244 5.85 7.04 -0.12
C LYS A 244 6.69 6.77 1.12
N ASP A 245 7.43 7.74 1.56
CA ASP A 245 8.10 7.77 2.83
C ASP A 245 7.56 8.93 3.66
N HIS A 246 7.83 8.90 4.94
CA HIS A 246 7.47 9.93 5.89
C HIS A 246 8.61 10.12 6.88
N ARG A 247 8.76 11.33 7.42
CA ARG A 247 9.69 11.61 8.49
C ARG A 247 9.13 12.66 9.44
N ASN A 248 9.40 12.47 10.70
CA ASN A 248 9.02 13.40 11.76
C ASN A 248 10.11 14.44 12.05
N PHE A 249 11.37 14.12 11.70
CA PHE A 249 12.50 15.00 11.94
C PHE A 249 13.38 15.18 10.67
N PRO A 250 13.93 16.40 10.43
CA PRO A 250 13.83 17.65 11.20
C PRO A 250 12.50 18.40 10.99
N ARG A 251 11.65 17.91 10.15
CA ARG A 251 10.33 18.45 9.85
C ARG A 251 9.40 17.29 9.53
N ASP A 252 8.18 17.37 10.06
CA ASP A 252 7.07 16.48 9.75
C ASP A 252 6.62 16.67 8.29
N GLU A 253 6.91 15.70 7.44
CA GLU A 253 6.57 15.77 6.01
C GLU A 253 6.63 14.42 5.29
N ASP A 254 5.74 14.26 4.33
CA ASP A 254 5.81 13.19 3.34
C ASP A 254 6.91 13.42 2.31
N CYS A 255 7.61 12.35 1.94
CA CYS A 255 8.65 12.37 0.91
C CYS A 255 8.64 11.09 0.06
N GLY A 256 9.52 11.04 -0.93
CA GLY A 256 9.72 9.86 -1.75
C GLY A 256 10.41 8.73 -0.99
N PRO A 257 10.25 7.46 -1.42
CA PRO A 257 10.77 6.31 -0.71
C PRO A 257 12.29 6.36 -0.55
N GLY A 258 12.76 6.01 0.66
CA GLY A 258 14.18 6.01 1.04
C GLY A 258 14.74 7.39 1.40
N TRP A 259 13.90 8.39 1.64
CA TRP A 259 14.29 9.70 2.17
C TRP A 259 13.69 10.03 3.54
N GLY A 260 12.82 9.17 4.05
CA GLY A 260 12.20 9.29 5.36
C GLY A 260 12.72 8.29 6.38
N GLU A 261 11.87 7.93 7.31
CA GLU A 261 12.17 7.08 8.46
C GLU A 261 11.62 5.65 8.31
N ILE A 262 10.91 5.34 7.20
CA ILE A 262 10.33 4.02 6.97
C ILE A 262 11.40 3.04 6.46
N ASP A 263 11.63 1.96 7.20
CA ASP A 263 12.45 0.84 6.74
C ASP A 263 11.69 0.02 5.70
N HIS A 264 11.81 0.39 4.43
CA HIS A 264 11.11 -0.27 3.32
C HIS A 264 11.49 -1.73 3.14
N TYR A 265 12.71 -2.15 3.56
CA TYR A 265 13.09 -3.54 3.52
C TYR A 265 12.24 -4.37 4.50
N LYS A 266 12.15 -3.93 5.76
CA LYS A 266 11.31 -4.61 6.76
C LYS A 266 9.82 -4.51 6.42
N LEU A 267 9.38 -3.36 5.89
CA LEU A 267 8.01 -3.14 5.47
C LEU A 267 7.60 -4.16 4.39
N LEU A 268 8.33 -4.22 3.28
CA LEU A 268 8.01 -5.11 2.17
C LEU A 268 8.25 -6.59 2.50
N TYR A 269 9.11 -6.90 3.50
CA TYR A 269 9.31 -8.27 3.97
C TYR A 269 8.01 -8.92 4.47
N GLU A 270 7.10 -8.14 5.09
CA GLU A 270 5.82 -8.65 5.61
C GLU A 270 4.91 -9.22 4.50
N VAL A 271 5.12 -8.80 3.24
CA VAL A 271 4.34 -9.24 2.07
C VAL A 271 5.21 -9.84 0.96
N ALA A 272 6.49 -10.17 1.23
CA ALA A 272 7.44 -10.63 0.22
C ALA A 272 7.23 -12.08 -0.25
N TRP A 273 6.41 -12.88 0.46
CA TRP A 273 6.32 -14.32 0.26
C TRP A 273 4.87 -14.83 0.19
N THR A 274 4.02 -14.07 -0.48
CA THR A 274 2.57 -14.36 -0.60
C THR A 274 2.22 -15.19 -1.84
N GLY A 275 3.12 -15.28 -2.84
CA GLY A 275 2.81 -15.85 -4.15
C GLY A 275 1.93 -14.96 -5.02
N LEU A 276 1.51 -13.80 -4.52
CA LEU A 276 0.64 -12.87 -5.24
C LEU A 276 1.44 -11.95 -6.17
N THR A 277 0.72 -11.27 -7.06
CA THR A 277 1.20 -10.08 -7.76
C THR A 277 0.70 -8.86 -7.00
N ILE A 278 1.62 -8.02 -6.49
CA ILE A 278 1.30 -6.85 -5.66
C ILE A 278 1.87 -5.59 -6.30
N PRO A 279 1.02 -4.66 -6.78
CA PRO A 279 1.44 -3.33 -7.20
C PRO A 279 2.02 -2.51 -6.04
N LEU A 280 3.19 -1.89 -6.29
CA LEU A 280 3.81 -0.87 -5.44
C LEU A 280 3.68 0.47 -6.16
N CYS A 281 2.70 1.27 -5.78
CA CYS A 281 2.34 2.48 -6.49
C CYS A 281 2.97 3.72 -5.82
N CYS A 282 4.06 4.27 -6.38
CA CYS A 282 4.72 5.47 -5.87
C CYS A 282 3.78 6.68 -5.95
N GLU A 283 3.25 7.08 -4.79
CA GLU A 283 2.31 8.19 -4.62
C GLU A 283 3.02 9.52 -4.38
N ASN A 284 4.10 9.53 -3.60
CA ASN A 284 5.01 10.66 -3.44
C ASN A 284 6.42 10.22 -3.85
N ILE A 285 7.09 11.05 -4.64
CA ILE A 285 8.44 10.78 -5.15
C ILE A 285 9.43 11.91 -4.84
N PHE A 286 8.98 12.99 -4.18
CA PHE A 286 9.74 14.21 -4.02
C PHE A 286 10.72 14.13 -2.86
N ALA A 287 11.88 14.82 -3.02
CA ALA A 287 12.81 15.00 -1.92
C ALA A 287 12.20 15.86 -0.80
N PRO A 288 12.51 15.56 0.48
CA PRO A 288 12.06 16.36 1.60
C PRO A 288 12.83 17.70 1.68
N ILE A 289 12.23 18.70 2.37
CA ILE A 289 12.79 20.06 2.61
C ILE A 289 13.06 20.88 1.33
N VAL A 290 13.00 20.26 0.16
CA VAL A 290 13.23 20.97 -1.10
C VAL A 290 11.89 21.55 -1.58
N PRO A 291 11.83 22.86 -1.90
CA PRO A 291 10.64 23.41 -2.54
C PRO A 291 10.32 22.62 -3.81
N ARG A 292 9.11 22.12 -3.90
CA ARG A 292 8.65 21.38 -5.10
C ARG A 292 8.73 22.32 -6.30
N ARG A 293 9.73 22.14 -7.11
CA ARG A 293 9.81 22.78 -8.42
C ARG A 293 9.15 21.85 -9.40
N PHE A 294 8.13 22.31 -10.07
CA PHE A 294 7.48 21.52 -11.11
C PHE A 294 8.23 21.66 -12.44
N ASP A 295 9.57 21.46 -12.40
CA ASP A 295 10.36 21.22 -13.60
C ASP A 295 10.10 19.77 -14.06
N PRO A 296 9.65 19.54 -15.30
CA PRO A 296 9.35 18.20 -15.78
C PRO A 296 10.52 17.22 -15.68
N LYS A 297 11.76 17.67 -15.94
CA LYS A 297 12.96 16.82 -15.87
C LYS A 297 13.31 16.44 -14.43
N GLU A 298 13.08 17.35 -13.49
CA GLU A 298 13.31 17.11 -12.07
C GLU A 298 12.31 16.08 -11.52
N VAL A 299 11.02 16.19 -11.91
CA VAL A 299 10.01 15.19 -11.54
C VAL A 299 10.34 13.80 -12.11
N ASP A 300 10.82 13.73 -13.37
CA ASP A 300 11.26 12.48 -13.98
C ASP A 300 12.47 11.87 -13.24
N ALA A 301 13.40 12.70 -12.77
CA ALA A 301 14.55 12.25 -11.99
C ALA A 301 14.14 11.69 -10.63
N PHE A 302 13.19 12.32 -9.94
CA PHE A 302 12.63 11.81 -8.68
C PHE A 302 11.87 10.50 -8.89
N ALA A 303 11.09 10.40 -9.95
CA ALA A 303 10.39 9.16 -10.30
C ALA A 303 11.39 8.01 -10.53
N ARG A 304 12.46 8.26 -11.30
CA ARG A 304 13.51 7.26 -11.56
C ARG A 304 14.17 6.80 -10.26
N ARG A 305 14.56 7.74 -9.39
CA ARG A 305 15.17 7.40 -8.11
C ARG A 305 14.26 6.54 -7.23
N ALA A 306 12.95 6.88 -7.16
CA ALA A 306 11.98 6.10 -6.38
C ALA A 306 11.88 4.65 -6.90
N ARG A 307 11.88 4.45 -8.21
CA ARG A 307 11.90 3.12 -8.83
C ARG A 307 13.18 2.35 -8.48
N GLU A 308 14.33 2.95 -8.69
CA GLU A 308 15.64 2.32 -8.44
C GLU A 308 15.84 1.93 -6.99
N PHE A 309 15.37 2.76 -6.06
CA PHE A 309 15.36 2.43 -4.64
C PHE A 309 14.53 1.17 -4.36
N LEU A 310 13.30 1.09 -4.88
CA LEU A 310 12.44 -0.08 -4.68
C LEU A 310 13.00 -1.34 -5.34
N GLU A 311 13.62 -1.23 -6.52
CA GLU A 311 14.29 -2.36 -7.18
C GLU A 311 15.40 -2.91 -6.28
N THR A 312 16.22 -2.04 -5.67
CA THR A 312 17.30 -2.44 -4.74
C THR A 312 16.72 -3.15 -3.49
N VAL A 313 15.63 -2.64 -2.93
CA VAL A 313 14.96 -3.27 -1.77
C VAL A 313 14.45 -4.66 -2.14
N ILE A 314 13.76 -4.80 -3.27
CA ILE A 314 13.18 -6.07 -3.73
C ILE A 314 14.28 -7.10 -4.04
N GLU A 315 15.36 -6.69 -4.69
CA GLU A 315 16.51 -7.54 -4.96
C GLU A 315 17.11 -8.09 -3.65
N GLY A 316 17.29 -7.21 -2.65
CA GLY A 316 17.78 -7.61 -1.32
C GLY A 316 16.84 -8.61 -0.63
N LEU A 317 15.52 -8.43 -0.71
CA LEU A 317 14.54 -9.36 -0.16
C LEU A 317 14.66 -10.75 -0.78
N HIS A 318 14.75 -10.83 -2.10
CA HIS A 318 14.82 -12.10 -2.83
C HIS A 318 16.15 -12.82 -2.65
N THR A 319 17.25 -12.09 -2.44
CA THR A 319 18.58 -12.66 -2.18
C THR A 319 18.65 -13.33 -0.81
N VAL A 320 18.06 -12.75 0.22
CA VAL A 320 18.09 -13.29 1.59
C VAL A 320 17.13 -14.47 1.78
N GLY A 321 16.03 -14.48 1.06
CA GLY A 321 15.01 -15.51 1.16
C GLY A 321 14.12 -15.38 2.42
N PRO A 322 13.10 -16.24 2.55
CA PRO A 322 12.20 -16.23 3.71
C PRO A 322 12.92 -16.74 4.95
N LYS A 323 12.71 -16.10 6.10
CA LYS A 323 13.14 -16.66 7.39
C LYS A 323 12.37 -17.96 7.65
N ALA A 324 13.11 -18.94 8.14
CA ALA A 324 12.58 -20.27 8.47
C ALA A 324 11.50 -20.23 9.56
#